data_03261ec528e649cd317be411a5a1768d
#
_entry.id   03261ec528e649cd317be411a5a1768d
#
_cell.length_a   1.000
_cell.length_b   1.000
_cell.length_c   1.000
_cell.angle_alpha   90.00
_cell.angle_beta   90.00
_cell.angle_gamma   90.00
#
_symmetry.space_group_name_H-M   'P 1'
#
loop_
_entity.id
_entity.type
_entity.pdbx_description
1 polymer ?
#
loop_
_entity_poly.entity_id
_entity_poly.type
_entity_poly.pdbx_seq_one_letter_code
_entity_poly.pdbx_strand_id
1 'polypeptide(L)'
;EFLYLLIGIVVGSSSCKPWSGVLKIAERGGMIDRLAARLTPLMDFLFPSVPRLHPARKYIATNFVANFLGLGWAATPAGLMAMKELQRLNREEKGRASAAMCMFLTVNMTSLQLVTMNILAFRIEYGSQSPAEIIGVGIAATMLTTLVGTLAAKALEGRG
;
A
#
# COMPACT_ATOMS: atom_id res chain seq x y z
N GLU A 1 3.71 -13.66 22.15
CA GLU A 1 2.49 -13.17 22.83
C GLU A 1 2.05 -11.81 22.32
N PHE A 2 2.95 -10.83 22.18
CA PHE A 2 2.61 -9.49 21.67
C PHE A 2 2.00 -9.54 20.24
N LEU A 3 2.52 -10.40 19.36
CA LEU A 3 2.02 -10.61 18.01
C LEU A 3 0.59 -11.19 18.02
N TYR A 4 0.31 -12.14 18.92
CA TYR A 4 -1.04 -12.73 19.06
C TYR A 4 -2.06 -11.70 19.59
N LEU A 5 -1.62 -10.84 20.49
CA LEU A 5 -2.46 -9.76 21.04
C LEU A 5 -2.78 -8.73 19.95
N LEU A 6 -1.81 -8.37 19.11
CA LEU A 6 -1.97 -7.48 17.95
C LEU A 6 -2.93 -8.10 16.92
N ILE A 7 -2.80 -9.39 16.63
CA ILE A 7 -3.67 -10.12 15.70
C ILE A 7 -5.09 -10.24 16.27
N GLY A 8 -5.24 -10.53 17.58
CA GLY A 8 -6.54 -10.56 18.24
C GLY A 8 -7.28 -9.22 18.18
N ILE A 9 -6.57 -8.10 18.31
CA ILE A 9 -7.12 -6.75 18.13
C ILE A 9 -7.55 -6.52 16.68
N VAL A 10 -6.78 -7.03 15.71
CA VAL A 10 -7.09 -6.89 14.27
C VAL A 10 -8.31 -7.67 13.85
N VAL A 11 -8.42 -8.92 14.30
CA VAL A 11 -9.51 -9.84 13.94
C VAL A 11 -10.78 -9.56 14.73
N GLY A 12 -10.66 -9.17 16.01
CA GLY A 12 -11.81 -8.91 16.89
C GLY A 12 -12.51 -7.58 16.63
N SER A 13 -11.92 -6.67 15.88
CA SER A 13 -12.52 -5.37 15.56
C SER A 13 -13.06 -5.34 14.13
N SER A 14 -14.27 -5.85 13.92
CA SER A 14 -15.04 -5.66 12.67
C SER A 14 -15.35 -4.19 12.34
N SER A 15 -14.84 -3.25 13.10
CA SER A 15 -15.05 -1.82 12.92
C SER A 15 -13.79 -1.13 12.42
N CYS A 16 -13.87 -0.45 11.29
CA CYS A 16 -12.82 0.41 10.71
C CYS A 16 -12.28 1.52 11.64
N LYS A 17 -12.91 1.76 12.79
CA LYS A 17 -12.62 2.87 13.70
C LYS A 17 -11.26 2.79 14.42
N PRO A 18 -10.81 1.66 14.99
CA PRO A 18 -9.53 1.62 15.70
C PRO A 18 -8.33 1.79 14.75
N TRP A 19 -8.42 1.31 13.50
CA TRP A 19 -7.34 1.41 12.52
C TRP A 19 -7.12 2.83 12.00
N SER A 20 -8.19 3.60 11.81
CA SER A 20 -8.08 5.02 11.50
C SER A 20 -7.46 5.82 12.66
N GLY A 21 -7.65 5.36 13.89
CA GLY A 21 -6.99 5.91 15.07
C GLY A 21 -5.48 5.68 15.08
N VAL A 22 -5.05 4.43 14.85
CA VAL A 22 -3.62 4.07 14.76
C VAL A 22 -2.93 4.82 13.62
N LEU A 23 -3.57 4.92 12.44
CA LEU A 23 -3.03 5.67 11.32
C LEU A 23 -2.88 7.17 11.66
N LYS A 24 -3.87 7.77 12.32
CA LYS A 24 -3.80 9.17 12.78
C LYS A 24 -2.70 9.40 13.83
N ILE A 25 -2.45 8.45 14.71
CA ILE A 25 -1.35 8.52 15.68
C ILE A 25 -0.01 8.47 14.93
N ALA A 26 0.12 7.57 13.95
CA ALA A 26 1.31 7.47 13.10
C ALA A 26 1.54 8.74 12.25
N GLU A 27 0.47 9.36 11.73
CA GLU A 27 0.54 10.65 11.04
C GLU A 27 1.00 11.77 11.99
N ARG A 28 0.38 11.89 13.16
CA ARG A 28 0.74 12.93 14.17
C ARG A 28 2.14 12.73 14.74
N GLY A 29 2.61 11.50 14.84
CA GLY A 29 3.98 11.16 15.26
C GLY A 29 5.04 11.43 14.21
N GLY A 30 4.68 11.91 13.02
CA GLY A 30 5.61 12.17 11.91
C GLY A 30 6.25 10.89 11.34
N MET A 31 5.74 9.72 11.69
CA MET A 31 6.27 8.43 11.22
C MET A 31 5.99 8.26 9.74
N ILE A 32 4.79 8.65 9.29
CA ILE A 32 4.41 8.60 7.88
C ILE A 32 5.27 9.55 7.05
N ASP A 33 5.54 10.76 7.54
CA ASP A 33 6.37 11.73 6.84
C ASP A 33 7.83 11.25 6.71
N ARG A 34 8.38 10.60 7.75
CA ARG A 34 9.72 9.98 7.70
C ARG A 34 9.80 8.81 6.72
N LEU A 35 8.80 7.95 6.71
CA LEU A 35 8.71 6.84 5.76
C LEU A 35 8.47 7.35 4.33
N ALA A 36 7.61 8.34 4.15
CA ALA A 36 7.39 9.00 2.86
C ALA A 36 8.67 9.63 2.31
N ALA A 37 9.47 10.28 3.18
CA ALA A 37 10.77 10.84 2.79
C ALA A 37 11.74 9.75 2.29
N ARG A 38 11.76 8.57 2.94
CA ARG A 38 12.58 7.43 2.48
C ARG A 38 12.06 6.80 1.19
N LEU A 39 10.76 6.90 0.93
CA LEU A 39 10.14 6.42 -0.31
C LEU A 39 10.29 7.40 -1.48
N THR A 40 10.82 8.61 -1.25
CA THR A 40 10.99 9.63 -2.30
C THR A 40 11.72 9.09 -3.55
N PRO A 41 12.86 8.39 -3.45
CA PRO A 41 13.55 7.87 -4.64
C PRO A 41 12.70 6.84 -5.40
N LEU A 42 11.97 5.99 -4.69
CA LEU A 42 11.04 5.04 -5.28
C LEU A 42 9.87 5.76 -5.96
N MET A 43 9.35 6.81 -5.33
CA MET A 43 8.28 7.65 -5.88
C MET A 43 8.72 8.39 -7.14
N ASP A 44 9.96 8.89 -7.19
CA ASP A 44 10.51 9.56 -8.37
C ASP A 44 10.69 8.57 -9.53
N PHE A 45 11.04 7.32 -9.21
CA PHE A 45 11.16 6.24 -10.20
C PHE A 45 9.80 5.77 -10.74
N LEU A 46 8.80 5.59 -9.87
CA LEU A 46 7.48 5.05 -10.25
C LEU A 46 6.55 6.13 -10.84
N PHE A 47 6.67 7.38 -10.38
CA PHE A 47 5.78 8.47 -10.72
C PHE A 47 6.53 9.72 -11.19
N PRO A 48 7.32 9.64 -12.29
CA PRO A 48 8.10 10.77 -12.77
C PRO A 48 7.22 11.95 -13.20
N SER A 49 6.00 11.69 -13.67
CA SER A 49 5.02 12.69 -14.10
C SER A 49 4.34 13.45 -12.95
N VAL A 50 4.47 12.98 -11.69
CA VAL A 50 3.85 13.63 -10.54
C VAL A 50 4.83 14.60 -9.87
N PRO A 51 4.52 15.92 -9.80
CA PRO A 51 5.41 16.89 -9.17
C PRO A 51 5.72 16.56 -7.70
N ARG A 52 6.95 16.83 -7.24
CA ARG A 52 7.41 16.47 -5.88
C ARG A 52 6.56 17.08 -4.76
N LEU A 53 6.07 18.29 -4.95
CA LEU A 53 5.26 19.02 -3.96
C LEU A 53 3.76 18.78 -4.08
N HIS A 54 3.32 17.95 -5.03
CA HIS A 54 1.90 17.71 -5.25
C HIS A 54 1.30 16.81 -4.16
N PRO A 55 0.09 17.13 -3.64
CA PRO A 55 -0.59 16.36 -2.59
C PRO A 55 -0.74 14.86 -2.91
N ALA A 56 -0.85 14.49 -4.19
CA ALA A 56 -0.93 13.09 -4.61
C ALA A 56 0.20 12.24 -4.04
N ARG A 57 1.43 12.76 -3.97
CA ARG A 57 2.59 12.01 -3.44
C ARG A 57 2.42 11.64 -1.98
N LYS A 58 1.87 12.53 -1.16
CA LYS A 58 1.59 12.24 0.25
C LYS A 58 0.59 11.10 0.37
N TYR A 59 -0.51 11.14 -0.38
CA TYR A 59 -1.53 10.10 -0.34
C TYR A 59 -1.04 8.77 -0.89
N ILE A 60 -0.24 8.77 -1.98
CA ILE A 60 0.40 7.56 -2.52
C ILE A 60 1.34 6.96 -1.48
N ALA A 61 2.21 7.76 -0.86
CA ALA A 61 3.12 7.30 0.17
C ALA A 61 2.39 6.72 1.39
N THR A 62 1.33 7.39 1.87
CA THR A 62 0.49 6.89 2.97
C THR A 62 -0.15 5.55 2.60
N ASN A 63 -0.68 5.42 1.39
CA ASN A 63 -1.27 4.18 0.90
C ASN A 63 -0.22 3.05 0.84
N PHE A 64 0.98 3.32 0.31
CA PHE A 64 2.06 2.32 0.24
C PHE A 64 2.52 1.88 1.62
N VAL A 65 2.70 2.81 2.56
CA VAL A 65 3.06 2.49 3.94
C VAL A 65 1.99 1.63 4.60
N ALA A 66 0.72 1.98 4.43
CA ALA A 66 -0.39 1.22 5.00
C ALA A 66 -0.46 -0.21 4.43
N ASN A 67 -0.30 -0.37 3.11
CA ASN A 67 -0.27 -1.68 2.45
C ASN A 67 0.96 -2.50 2.90
N PHE A 68 2.13 -1.88 2.97
CA PHE A 68 3.36 -2.54 3.44
C PHE A 68 3.23 -3.08 4.86
N LEU A 69 2.55 -2.33 5.74
CA LEU A 69 2.25 -2.74 7.11
C LEU A 69 1.08 -3.75 7.20
N GLY A 70 0.46 -4.12 6.07
CA GLY A 70 -0.68 -5.03 6.05
C GLY A 70 -2.00 -4.41 6.51
N LEU A 71 -2.08 -3.07 6.58
CA LEU A 71 -3.25 -2.31 7.03
C LEU A 71 -4.20 -2.00 5.86
N GLY A 72 -4.64 -3.02 5.10
CA GLY A 72 -5.42 -2.84 3.88
C GLY A 72 -6.64 -1.92 4.03
N TRP A 73 -7.38 -2.02 5.11
CA TRP A 73 -8.54 -1.16 5.41
C TRP A 73 -8.16 0.31 5.59
N ALA A 74 -7.01 0.59 6.19
CA ALA A 74 -6.50 1.96 6.36
C ALA A 74 -5.89 2.53 5.08
N ALA A 75 -5.40 1.65 4.17
CA ALA A 75 -4.86 2.05 2.88
C ALA A 75 -5.94 2.58 1.92
N THR A 76 -7.17 2.06 2.00
CA THR A 76 -8.25 2.39 1.07
C THR A 76 -8.58 3.89 1.00
N PRO A 77 -8.81 4.61 2.12
CA PRO A 77 -9.08 6.05 2.06
C PRO A 77 -7.92 6.85 1.44
N ALA A 78 -6.68 6.50 1.79
CA ALA A 78 -5.50 7.13 1.22
C ALA A 78 -5.38 6.86 -0.29
N GLY A 79 -5.68 5.63 -0.73
CA GLY A 79 -5.70 5.25 -2.14
C GLY A 79 -6.73 6.02 -2.95
N LEU A 80 -7.96 6.18 -2.42
CA LEU A 80 -9.01 6.98 -3.08
C LEU A 80 -8.61 8.46 -3.21
N MET A 81 -8.00 9.02 -2.16
CA MET A 81 -7.51 10.41 -2.21
C MET A 81 -6.34 10.56 -3.18
N ALA A 82 -5.41 9.58 -3.22
CA ALA A 82 -4.33 9.55 -4.19
C ALA A 82 -4.88 9.55 -5.63
N MET A 83 -5.84 8.68 -5.92
CA MET A 83 -6.46 8.58 -7.24
C MET A 83 -7.18 9.88 -7.63
N LYS A 84 -7.90 10.50 -6.68
CA LYS A 84 -8.56 11.80 -6.90
C LYS A 84 -7.55 12.90 -7.25
N GLU A 85 -6.42 12.96 -6.56
CA GLU A 85 -5.38 13.95 -6.86
C GLU A 85 -4.63 13.64 -8.16
N LEU A 86 -4.42 12.36 -8.50
CA LEU A 86 -3.88 11.95 -9.79
C LEU A 86 -4.83 12.31 -10.94
N GLN A 87 -6.15 12.18 -10.74
CA GLN A 87 -7.14 12.60 -11.73
C GLN A 87 -7.11 14.12 -11.99
N ARG A 88 -6.79 14.94 -10.99
CA ARG A 88 -6.61 16.39 -11.18
C ARG A 88 -5.40 16.74 -12.04
N LEU A 89 -4.36 15.91 -11.99
CA LEU A 89 -3.17 16.04 -12.83
C LEU A 89 -3.35 15.43 -14.23
N ASN A 90 -4.40 14.63 -14.40
CA ASN A 90 -4.65 13.93 -15.65
C ASN A 90 -5.00 14.93 -16.76
N ARG A 91 -4.19 15.00 -17.81
CA ARG A 91 -4.38 15.81 -19.01
C ARG A 91 -4.91 15.03 -20.20
N GLU A 92 -5.07 13.72 -20.03
CA GLU A 92 -5.62 12.84 -21.05
C GLU A 92 -7.10 13.16 -21.33
N GLU A 93 -7.60 12.64 -22.44
CA GLU A 93 -9.02 12.78 -22.80
C GLU A 93 -9.93 12.24 -21.68
N LYS A 94 -11.12 12.81 -21.56
CA LYS A 94 -12.11 12.40 -20.56
C LYS A 94 -12.39 10.90 -20.67
N GLY A 95 -12.14 10.17 -19.57
CA GLY A 95 -12.34 8.73 -19.50
C GLY A 95 -11.06 7.88 -19.69
N ARG A 96 -9.94 8.49 -20.07
CA ARG A 96 -8.65 7.78 -20.17
C ARG A 96 -7.81 7.99 -18.91
N ALA A 97 -7.29 6.89 -18.37
CA ALA A 97 -6.40 6.93 -17.22
C ALA A 97 -4.99 7.34 -17.64
N SER A 98 -4.35 8.22 -16.86
CA SER A 98 -2.95 8.58 -17.08
C SER A 98 -2.00 7.43 -16.70
N ALA A 99 -0.79 7.43 -17.23
CA ALA A 99 0.25 6.46 -16.89
C ALA A 99 0.49 6.37 -15.36
N ALA A 100 0.48 7.51 -14.66
CA ALA A 100 0.60 7.53 -13.19
C ALA A 100 -0.57 6.84 -12.49
N MET A 101 -1.79 6.96 -13.00
CA MET A 101 -2.96 6.25 -12.44
C MET A 101 -2.85 4.74 -12.67
N CYS A 102 -2.45 4.33 -13.87
CA CYS A 102 -2.22 2.91 -14.20
C CYS A 102 -1.11 2.32 -13.32
N MET A 103 0.01 3.03 -13.17
CA MET A 103 1.12 2.60 -12.30
C MET A 103 0.67 2.47 -10.84
N PHE A 104 -0.09 3.44 -10.33
CA PHE A 104 -0.61 3.41 -8.96
C PHE A 104 -1.54 2.21 -8.74
N LEU A 105 -2.43 1.89 -9.68
CA LEU A 105 -3.28 0.70 -9.62
C LEU A 105 -2.44 -0.58 -9.66
N THR A 106 -1.49 -0.68 -10.57
CA THR A 106 -0.61 -1.86 -10.69
C THR A 106 0.12 -2.12 -9.38
N VAL A 107 0.74 -1.11 -8.78
CA VAL A 107 1.45 -1.27 -7.51
C VAL A 107 0.50 -1.65 -6.38
N ASN A 108 -0.72 -1.12 -6.33
CA ASN A 108 -1.72 -1.52 -5.33
C ASN A 108 -2.20 -2.97 -5.51
N MET A 109 -2.40 -3.41 -6.76
CA MET A 109 -2.84 -4.78 -7.06
C MET A 109 -1.77 -5.83 -6.74
N THR A 110 -0.49 -5.46 -6.94
CA THR A 110 0.66 -6.33 -6.67
C THR A 110 1.23 -6.14 -5.27
N SER A 111 0.68 -5.23 -4.46
CA SER A 111 1.25 -4.63 -3.25
C SER A 111 2.11 -5.56 -2.41
N LEU A 112 3.33 -5.10 -2.14
CA LEU A 112 4.25 -5.70 -1.19
C LEU A 112 3.66 -5.61 0.22
N GLN A 113 3.29 -6.74 0.78
CA GLN A 113 2.82 -6.85 2.16
C GLN A 113 3.90 -7.52 3.02
N LEU A 114 4.36 -6.82 4.05
CA LEU A 114 5.32 -7.40 5.00
C LEU A 114 4.65 -8.49 5.83
N VAL A 115 3.38 -8.30 6.19
CA VAL A 115 2.60 -9.27 6.95
C VAL A 115 1.25 -9.48 6.28
N THR A 116 1.00 -10.70 5.84
CA THR A 116 -0.29 -11.10 5.26
C THR A 116 -1.28 -11.38 6.39
N MET A 117 -1.74 -10.30 7.06
CA MET A 117 -2.54 -10.38 8.30
C MET A 117 -3.77 -11.28 8.16
N ASN A 118 -4.48 -11.21 7.05
CA ASN A 118 -5.69 -12.01 6.85
C ASN A 118 -5.40 -13.51 6.82
N ILE A 119 -4.36 -13.94 6.10
CA ILE A 119 -3.99 -15.37 6.02
C ILE A 119 -3.45 -15.84 7.37
N LEU A 120 -2.67 -15.01 8.06
CA LEU A 120 -2.15 -15.32 9.39
C LEU A 120 -3.31 -15.49 10.39
N ALA A 121 -4.31 -14.60 10.35
CA ALA A 121 -5.50 -14.69 11.19
C ALA A 121 -6.28 -16.00 10.95
N PHE A 122 -6.55 -16.36 9.69
CA PHE A 122 -7.20 -17.62 9.36
C PHE A 122 -6.41 -18.83 9.83
N ARG A 123 -5.08 -18.83 9.63
CA ARG A 123 -4.23 -19.95 10.12
C ARG A 123 -4.29 -20.13 11.65
N ILE A 124 -4.37 -19.04 12.40
CA ILE A 124 -4.54 -19.07 13.85
C ILE A 124 -5.92 -19.61 14.22
N GLU A 125 -6.96 -19.10 13.57
CA GLU A 125 -8.37 -19.48 13.82
C GLU A 125 -8.59 -21.00 13.56
N TYR A 126 -7.96 -21.53 12.50
CA TYR A 126 -8.04 -22.96 12.17
C TYR A 126 -6.98 -23.83 12.87
N GLY A 127 -6.33 -23.33 13.93
CA GLY A 127 -5.46 -24.11 14.82
C GLY A 127 -4.15 -24.56 14.20
N SER A 128 -3.58 -23.81 13.25
CA SER A 128 -2.27 -24.11 12.68
C SER A 128 -1.19 -24.10 13.77
N GLN A 129 -0.35 -25.13 13.83
CA GLN A 129 0.75 -25.23 14.79
C GLN A 129 1.84 -24.15 14.57
N SER A 130 2.06 -23.73 13.33
CA SER A 130 3.06 -22.73 12.95
C SER A 130 2.45 -21.66 12.00
N PRO A 131 1.57 -20.78 12.49
CA PRO A 131 0.88 -19.83 11.61
C PRO A 131 1.83 -18.82 10.94
N ALA A 132 2.96 -18.51 11.57
CA ALA A 132 3.91 -17.50 11.10
C ALA A 132 4.82 -17.96 9.94
N GLU A 133 4.92 -19.25 9.65
CA GLU A 133 5.78 -19.78 8.56
C GLU A 133 5.45 -19.19 7.18
N ILE A 134 4.18 -18.82 6.95
CA ILE A 134 3.74 -18.27 5.66
C ILE A 134 4.27 -16.85 5.40
N ILE A 135 4.75 -16.15 6.44
CA ILE A 135 5.21 -14.76 6.31
C ILE A 135 6.37 -14.67 5.32
N GLY A 136 7.38 -15.53 5.45
CA GLY A 136 8.55 -15.53 4.56
C GLY A 136 8.19 -15.79 3.11
N VAL A 137 7.35 -16.80 2.87
CA VAL A 137 6.87 -17.15 1.53
C VAL A 137 5.99 -16.03 0.97
N GLY A 138 5.12 -15.44 1.79
CA GLY A 138 4.26 -14.32 1.41
C GLY A 138 5.06 -13.08 0.99
N ILE A 139 6.11 -12.72 1.74
CA ILE A 139 7.00 -11.61 1.39
C ILE A 139 7.68 -11.89 0.04
N ALA A 140 8.26 -13.08 -0.14
CA ALA A 140 8.93 -13.44 -1.39
C ALA A 140 7.99 -13.40 -2.59
N ALA A 141 6.78 -13.95 -2.45
CA ALA A 141 5.77 -13.95 -3.50
C ALA A 141 5.32 -12.52 -3.86
N THR A 142 5.01 -11.69 -2.85
CA THR A 142 4.58 -10.31 -3.09
C THR A 142 5.70 -9.42 -3.63
N MET A 143 6.96 -9.66 -3.24
CA MET A 143 8.11 -8.99 -3.86
C MET A 143 8.22 -9.32 -5.35
N LEU A 144 8.12 -10.60 -5.71
CA LEU A 144 8.23 -11.04 -7.09
C LEU A 144 7.09 -10.47 -7.95
N THR A 145 5.85 -10.56 -7.47
CA THR A 145 4.69 -10.01 -8.19
C THR A 145 4.76 -8.50 -8.35
N THR A 146 5.22 -7.77 -7.31
CA THR A 146 5.41 -6.32 -7.39
C THR A 146 6.50 -5.95 -8.39
N LEU A 147 7.62 -6.67 -8.39
CA LEU A 147 8.71 -6.45 -9.34
C LEU A 147 8.25 -6.67 -10.78
N VAL A 148 7.63 -7.81 -11.06
CA VAL A 148 7.13 -8.15 -12.41
C VAL A 148 6.05 -7.16 -12.85
N GLY A 149 5.07 -6.85 -11.99
CA GLY A 149 3.99 -5.91 -12.30
C GLY A 149 4.49 -4.49 -12.60
N THR A 150 5.43 -3.99 -11.79
CA THR A 150 6.00 -2.64 -12.01
C THR A 150 6.86 -2.57 -13.25
N LEU A 151 7.67 -3.61 -13.54
CA LEU A 151 8.47 -3.67 -14.77
C LEU A 151 7.57 -3.74 -16.01
N ALA A 152 6.52 -4.56 -15.98
CA ALA A 152 5.55 -4.67 -17.07
C ALA A 152 4.83 -3.33 -17.31
N ALA A 153 4.34 -2.67 -16.25
CA ALA A 153 3.69 -1.37 -16.37
C ALA A 153 4.63 -0.32 -16.96
N LYS A 154 5.89 -0.30 -16.53
CA LYS A 154 6.89 0.64 -17.03
C LYS A 154 7.28 0.37 -18.50
N ALA A 155 7.36 -0.90 -18.90
CA ALA A 155 7.62 -1.28 -20.29
C ALA A 155 6.48 -0.86 -21.23
N LEU A 156 5.23 -0.86 -20.73
CA LEU A 156 4.06 -0.41 -21.48
C LEU A 156 3.96 1.13 -21.53
N GLU A 157 4.35 1.82 -20.45
CA GLU A 157 4.40 3.29 -20.41
C GLU A 157 5.36 3.88 -21.46
N GLY A 158 6.48 3.20 -21.72
CA GLY A 158 7.47 3.63 -22.73
C GLY A 158 7.08 3.38 -24.19
N ARG A 159 5.92 2.74 -24.44
CA ARG A 159 5.42 2.42 -25.79
C ARG A 159 4.24 3.29 -26.28
N GLY A 160 3.73 4.17 -25.46
CA GLY A 160 2.65 5.10 -25.76
C GLY A 160 3.13 6.52 -25.75
#